data_6a0ff322b5327b620cbe33e53f57d54c
#
_entry.id   6a0ff322b5327b620cbe33e53f57d54c
#
_cell.length_a   1.000
_cell.length_b   1.000
_cell.length_c   1.000
_cell.angle_alpha   90.00
_cell.angle_beta   90.00
_cell.angle_gamma   90.00
#
_symmetry.space_group_name_H-M   'P 1'
#
loop_
_entity.id
_entity.type
_entity.pdbx_description
1 polymer ?
#
loop_
_entity_poly.entity_id
_entity_poly.type
_entity_poly.pdbx_seq_one_letter_code
_entity_poly.pdbx_strand_id
1 'polypeptide(L)'
;MDEAIEARHQVAIKYREALRDIEGISFFDDMPGVKHNYSYFPIFVDAEKYGMTRDELYFKMKEQNVLGRRYFYPLISTFSTYRGLDSAKPSNLPNAHKMADEVICLPMHHALSEEDVMRILHTLINK
;
A
#
# COMPACT_ATOMS: atom_id res chain seq x y z
N MET A 1 -9.61 -10.66 -19.92
CA MET A 1 -9.19 -9.46 -19.15
C MET A 1 -10.19 -9.11 -18.05
N ASP A 2 -11.48 -9.09 -18.32
CA ASP A 2 -12.52 -8.74 -17.34
C ASP A 2 -12.58 -9.71 -16.16
N GLU A 3 -12.42 -11.00 -16.37
CA GLU A 3 -12.33 -12.02 -15.30
C GLU A 3 -11.17 -11.76 -14.33
N ALA A 4 -10.03 -11.33 -14.85
CA ALA A 4 -8.87 -11.01 -14.01
C ALA A 4 -9.08 -9.71 -13.20
N ILE A 5 -9.82 -8.75 -13.76
CA ILE A 5 -10.21 -7.53 -13.05
C ILE A 5 -11.19 -7.87 -11.94
N GLU A 6 -12.19 -8.71 -12.23
CA GLU A 6 -13.16 -9.15 -11.23
C GLU A 6 -12.49 -9.95 -10.10
N ALA A 7 -11.59 -10.87 -10.40
CA ALA A 7 -10.85 -11.60 -9.38
C ALA A 7 -10.06 -10.65 -8.45
N ARG A 8 -9.39 -9.63 -8.99
CA ARG A 8 -8.71 -8.61 -8.19
C ARG A 8 -9.67 -7.72 -7.40
N HIS A 9 -10.85 -7.43 -7.96
CA HIS A 9 -11.91 -6.70 -7.23
C HIS A 9 -12.35 -7.47 -5.98
N GLN A 10 -12.56 -8.78 -6.08
CA GLN A 10 -12.90 -9.61 -4.92
C GLN A 10 -11.80 -9.61 -3.86
N VAL A 11 -10.53 -9.63 -4.24
CA VAL A 11 -9.40 -9.48 -3.30
C VAL A 11 -9.44 -8.08 -2.65
N ALA A 12 -9.69 -7.02 -3.41
CA ALA A 12 -9.77 -5.66 -2.88
C ALA A 12 -10.90 -5.51 -1.85
N ILE A 13 -12.07 -6.14 -2.09
CA ILE A 13 -13.18 -6.15 -1.12
C ILE A 13 -12.73 -6.80 0.19
N LYS A 14 -12.13 -7.99 0.13
CA LYS A 14 -11.62 -8.70 1.33
C LYS A 14 -10.60 -7.89 2.11
N TYR A 15 -9.67 -7.23 1.42
CA TYR A 15 -8.70 -6.35 2.06
C TYR A 15 -9.39 -5.18 2.77
N ARG A 16 -10.33 -4.51 2.12
CA ARG A 16 -11.05 -3.38 2.73
C ARG A 16 -11.85 -3.78 3.94
N GLU A 17 -12.58 -4.89 3.87
CA GLU A 17 -13.36 -5.42 4.98
C GLU A 17 -12.49 -5.72 6.20
N ALA A 18 -11.35 -6.38 6.00
CA ALA A 18 -10.46 -6.78 7.09
C ALA A 18 -9.64 -5.61 7.66
N LEU A 19 -9.30 -4.60 6.85
CA LEU A 19 -8.41 -3.50 7.24
C LEU A 19 -9.15 -2.26 7.74
N ARG A 20 -10.46 -2.15 7.53
CA ARG A 20 -11.26 -0.95 7.84
C ARG A 20 -11.17 -0.52 9.30
N ASP A 21 -11.15 -1.48 10.21
CA ASP A 21 -11.16 -1.23 11.65
C ASP A 21 -9.76 -1.32 12.29
N ILE A 22 -8.70 -1.43 11.46
CA ILE A 22 -7.33 -1.43 11.97
C ILE A 22 -6.85 0.01 12.14
N GLU A 23 -6.64 0.39 13.39
CA GLU A 23 -6.14 1.72 13.72
C GLU A 23 -4.75 1.96 13.09
N GLY A 24 -4.59 3.10 12.43
CA GLY A 24 -3.35 3.48 11.76
C GLY A 24 -3.16 2.92 10.35
N ILE A 25 -4.10 2.12 9.84
CA ILE A 25 -4.13 1.70 8.44
C ILE A 25 -5.25 2.46 7.72
N SER A 26 -4.92 3.03 6.57
CA SER A 26 -5.91 3.65 5.69
C SER A 26 -5.68 3.23 4.23
N PHE A 27 -6.71 3.34 3.42
CA PHE A 27 -6.71 2.97 2.00
C PHE A 27 -7.76 3.80 1.24
N PHE A 28 -7.72 3.73 -0.09
CA PHE A 28 -8.72 4.40 -0.92
C PHE A 28 -9.92 3.48 -1.21
N ASP A 29 -11.11 4.05 -1.12
CA ASP A 29 -12.31 3.45 -1.69
C ASP A 29 -12.37 3.70 -3.21
N ASP A 30 -13.23 2.96 -3.91
CA ASP A 30 -13.43 3.15 -5.34
C ASP A 30 -14.05 4.52 -5.63
N MET A 31 -13.53 5.20 -6.64
CA MET A 31 -14.07 6.49 -7.07
C MET A 31 -15.39 6.29 -7.81
N PRO A 32 -16.45 7.01 -7.44
CA PRO A 32 -17.74 6.94 -8.17
C PRO A 32 -17.56 7.25 -9.67
N GLY A 33 -18.18 6.43 -10.51
CA GLY A 33 -18.13 6.61 -11.96
C GLY A 33 -16.83 6.16 -12.64
N VAL A 34 -15.87 5.60 -11.90
CA VAL A 34 -14.62 5.08 -12.45
C VAL A 34 -14.65 3.55 -12.49
N LYS A 35 -14.37 2.96 -13.66
CA LYS A 35 -14.12 1.51 -13.77
C LYS A 35 -12.66 1.25 -13.38
N HIS A 36 -12.44 0.79 -12.14
CA HIS A 36 -11.10 0.49 -11.61
C HIS A 36 -10.58 -0.85 -12.14
N ASN A 37 -9.28 -0.95 -12.38
CA ASN A 37 -8.64 -2.19 -12.86
C ASN A 37 -8.00 -3.02 -11.73
N TYR A 38 -7.95 -2.48 -10.50
CA TYR A 38 -7.39 -3.11 -9.30
C TYR A 38 -5.97 -3.66 -9.49
N SER A 39 -5.12 -2.93 -10.23
CA SER A 39 -3.73 -3.34 -10.48
C SER A 39 -2.84 -3.18 -9.26
N TYR A 40 -3.19 -2.29 -8.34
CA TYR A 40 -2.52 -2.05 -7.07
C TYR A 40 -3.53 -1.93 -5.93
N PHE A 41 -3.10 -2.29 -4.72
CA PHE A 41 -3.85 -2.01 -3.50
C PHE A 41 -2.93 -1.30 -2.50
N PRO A 42 -2.81 0.04 -2.60
CA PRO A 42 -2.02 0.82 -1.66
C PRO A 42 -2.74 0.96 -0.33
N ILE A 43 -2.00 0.77 0.74
CA ILE A 43 -2.37 1.15 2.10
C ILE A 43 -1.38 2.18 2.62
N PHE A 44 -1.82 2.98 3.59
CA PHE A 44 -0.99 3.98 4.25
C PHE A 44 -0.88 3.64 5.72
N VAL A 45 0.34 3.66 6.24
CA VAL A 45 0.67 3.27 7.60
C VAL A 45 0.99 4.52 8.42
N ASP A 46 0.08 4.90 9.31
CA ASP A 46 0.33 5.89 10.35
C ASP A 46 1.05 5.18 11.52
N ALA A 47 2.36 5.39 11.63
CA ALA A 47 3.19 4.67 12.57
C ALA A 47 2.81 4.88 14.04
N GLU A 48 2.32 6.08 14.40
CA GLU A 48 1.93 6.41 15.77
C GLU A 48 0.70 5.61 16.21
N LYS A 49 -0.26 5.45 15.32
CA LYS A 49 -1.52 4.73 15.58
C LYS A 49 -1.37 3.23 15.37
N TYR A 50 -0.70 2.83 14.31
CA TYR A 50 -0.53 1.41 13.97
C TYR A 50 0.47 0.72 14.90
N GLY A 51 1.46 1.46 15.45
CA GLY A 51 2.47 0.95 16.37
C GLY A 51 3.72 0.37 15.70
N MET A 52 3.84 0.51 14.37
CA MET A 52 5.08 0.28 13.63
C MET A 52 5.09 1.12 12.35
N THR A 53 6.28 1.44 11.86
CA THR A 53 6.47 2.18 10.61
C THR A 53 6.14 1.32 9.39
N ARG A 54 5.91 1.97 8.24
CA ARG A 54 5.77 1.30 6.95
C ARG A 54 6.97 0.39 6.64
N ASP A 55 8.18 0.80 6.97
CA ASP A 55 9.38 0.01 6.69
C ASP A 55 9.49 -1.20 7.61
N GLU A 56 9.17 -1.08 8.89
CA GLU A 56 9.08 -2.23 9.80
C GLU A 56 8.03 -3.22 9.33
N LEU A 57 6.85 -2.75 8.92
CA LEU A 57 5.82 -3.60 8.32
C LEU A 57 6.31 -4.29 7.05
N TYR A 58 7.02 -3.57 6.17
CA TYR A 58 7.59 -4.13 4.95
C TYR A 58 8.54 -5.30 5.25
N PHE A 59 9.44 -5.16 6.23
CA PHE A 59 10.37 -6.22 6.61
C PHE A 59 9.65 -7.40 7.26
N LYS A 60 8.68 -7.13 8.15
CA LYS A 60 7.83 -8.17 8.75
C LYS A 60 7.07 -8.99 7.69
N MET A 61 6.46 -8.31 6.71
CA MET A 61 5.80 -8.98 5.59
C MET A 61 6.78 -9.88 4.83
N LYS A 62 7.99 -9.37 4.56
CA LYS A 62 9.03 -10.13 3.85
C LYS A 62 9.48 -11.37 4.62
N GLU A 63 9.61 -11.31 5.94
CA GLU A 63 9.92 -12.46 6.81
C GLU A 63 8.83 -13.56 6.72
N GLN A 64 7.58 -13.16 6.48
CA GLN A 64 6.46 -14.07 6.27
C GLN A 64 6.26 -14.49 4.79
N ASN A 65 7.25 -14.22 3.93
CA ASN A 65 7.18 -14.44 2.47
C ASN A 65 6.01 -13.70 1.79
N VAL A 66 5.61 -12.56 2.34
CA VAL A 66 4.62 -11.66 1.74
C VAL A 66 5.37 -10.48 1.12
N LEU A 67 5.33 -10.36 -0.21
CA LEU A 67 6.07 -9.35 -0.95
C LEU A 67 5.20 -8.10 -1.20
N GLY A 68 5.16 -7.19 -0.24
CA GLY A 68 4.63 -5.84 -0.44
C GLY A 68 5.58 -4.99 -1.29
N ARG A 69 5.07 -3.92 -1.86
CA ARG A 69 5.85 -2.98 -2.67
C ARG A 69 5.70 -1.56 -2.17
N ARG A 70 6.82 -0.86 -1.95
CA ARG A 70 6.86 0.55 -1.55
C ARG A 70 6.78 1.43 -2.80
N TYR A 71 5.61 1.55 -3.41
CA TYR A 71 5.39 2.38 -4.61
C TYR A 71 4.90 3.79 -4.26
N PHE A 72 5.54 4.81 -4.64
CA PHE A 72 6.83 4.90 -5.35
C PHE A 72 7.88 5.42 -4.37
N TYR A 73 8.81 4.59 -4.00
CA TYR A 73 9.88 4.92 -3.10
C TYR A 73 11.23 4.44 -3.67
N PRO A 74 12.28 5.27 -3.62
CA PRO A 74 12.28 6.66 -3.15
C PRO A 74 11.61 7.62 -4.14
N LEU A 75 11.25 8.84 -3.67
CA LEU A 75 10.70 9.88 -4.54
C LEU A 75 11.73 10.33 -5.58
N ILE A 76 11.28 10.62 -6.79
CA ILE A 76 12.13 11.14 -7.87
C ILE A 76 12.83 12.43 -7.45
N SER A 77 12.14 13.30 -6.70
CA SER A 77 12.70 14.54 -6.16
C SER A 77 13.91 14.36 -5.25
N THR A 78 14.10 13.15 -4.70
CA THR A 78 15.26 12.83 -3.83
C THR A 78 16.46 12.28 -4.60
N PHE A 79 16.32 11.99 -5.88
CA PHE A 79 17.43 11.50 -6.71
C PHE A 79 18.50 12.57 -6.89
N SER A 80 19.75 12.14 -6.97
CA SER A 80 20.91 13.04 -7.08
C SER A 80 20.78 14.07 -8.21
N THR A 81 20.12 13.70 -9.31
CA THR A 81 19.87 14.56 -10.47
C THR A 81 18.91 15.71 -10.16
N TYR A 82 17.94 15.51 -9.26
CA TYR A 82 16.83 16.46 -9.05
C TYR A 82 16.84 17.14 -7.69
N ARG A 83 17.42 16.52 -6.65
CA ARG A 83 17.38 17.00 -5.25
C ARG A 83 17.93 18.42 -5.04
N GLY A 84 18.73 18.93 -5.99
CA GLY A 84 19.27 20.29 -5.94
C GLY A 84 18.35 21.37 -6.51
N LEU A 85 17.22 20.99 -7.10
CA LEU A 85 16.25 21.94 -7.65
C LEU A 85 15.34 22.50 -6.56
N ASP A 86 14.98 23.77 -6.66
CA ASP A 86 14.04 24.40 -5.71
C ASP A 86 12.68 23.69 -5.69
N SER A 87 12.18 23.25 -6.85
CA SER A 87 10.93 22.48 -6.96
C SER A 87 10.98 21.12 -6.28
N ALA A 88 12.17 20.56 -6.04
CA ALA A 88 12.36 19.25 -5.39
C ALA A 88 12.49 19.35 -3.87
N LYS A 89 12.52 20.56 -3.30
CA LYS A 89 12.63 20.73 -1.85
C LYS A 89 11.45 20.07 -1.11
N PRO A 90 11.71 19.36 0.00
CA PRO A 90 10.66 18.72 0.79
C PRO A 90 9.54 19.70 1.22
N SER A 91 9.90 20.95 1.51
CA SER A 91 8.92 22.00 1.86
C SER A 91 7.92 22.32 0.75
N ASN A 92 8.26 22.06 -0.52
CA ASN A 92 7.39 22.24 -1.67
C ASN A 92 6.58 20.99 -2.01
N LEU A 93 6.95 19.84 -1.44
CA LEU A 93 6.36 18.53 -1.72
C LEU A 93 5.93 17.77 -0.43
N PRO A 94 5.28 18.43 0.55
CA PRO A 94 5.00 17.81 1.85
C PRO A 94 4.11 16.57 1.72
N ASN A 95 3.09 16.62 0.86
CA ASN A 95 2.18 15.50 0.65
C ASN A 95 2.89 14.31 -0.01
N ALA A 96 3.76 14.57 -1.01
CA ALA A 96 4.49 13.51 -1.69
C ALA A 96 5.46 12.79 -0.73
N HIS A 97 6.16 13.53 0.14
CA HIS A 97 7.04 12.94 1.16
C HIS A 97 6.24 12.11 2.16
N LYS A 98 5.16 12.66 2.72
CA LYS A 98 4.29 11.91 3.63
C LYS A 98 3.79 10.62 3.01
N MET A 99 3.23 10.69 1.79
CA MET A 99 2.73 9.51 1.09
C MET A 99 3.83 8.48 0.82
N ALA A 100 5.04 8.93 0.43
CA ALA A 100 6.16 8.04 0.18
C ALA A 100 6.65 7.32 1.46
N ASP A 101 6.52 7.95 2.61
CA ASP A 101 6.92 7.36 3.89
C ASP A 101 5.89 6.38 4.45
N GLU A 102 4.61 6.56 4.11
CA GLU A 102 3.49 5.77 4.64
C GLU A 102 3.03 4.65 3.71
N VAL A 103 3.23 4.78 2.38
CA VAL A 103 2.61 3.87 1.41
C VAL A 103 3.30 2.51 1.31
N ILE A 104 2.49 1.45 1.32
CA ILE A 104 2.88 0.12 0.89
C ILE A 104 1.73 -0.52 0.09
N CYS A 105 2.04 -1.08 -1.08
CA CYS A 105 1.06 -1.82 -1.87
C CYS A 105 1.07 -3.28 -1.44
N LEU A 106 -0.09 -3.79 -1.08
CA LEU A 106 -0.29 -5.21 -0.80
C LEU A 106 -0.22 -6.03 -2.08
N PRO A 107 0.15 -7.33 -2.00
CA PRO A 107 0.09 -8.22 -3.16
C PRO A 107 -1.29 -8.19 -3.81
N MET A 108 -1.33 -7.98 -5.13
CA MET A 108 -2.57 -7.87 -5.89
C MET A 108 -2.39 -8.52 -7.26
N HIS A 109 -2.98 -9.72 -7.44
CA HIS A 109 -3.08 -10.38 -8.73
C HIS A 109 -4.28 -11.33 -8.76
N HIS A 110 -4.71 -11.69 -9.97
CA HIS A 110 -5.94 -12.46 -10.19
C HIS A 110 -5.87 -13.92 -9.71
N ALA A 111 -4.67 -14.44 -9.45
CA ALA A 111 -4.44 -15.82 -9.01
C ALA A 111 -4.13 -15.92 -7.50
N LEU A 112 -4.38 -14.87 -6.70
CA LEU A 112 -4.30 -14.96 -5.25
C LEU A 112 -5.38 -15.90 -4.73
N SER A 113 -4.96 -16.96 -4.01
CA SER A 113 -5.89 -17.84 -3.31
C SER A 113 -6.47 -17.17 -2.06
N GLU A 114 -7.55 -17.71 -1.54
CA GLU A 114 -8.08 -17.25 -0.24
C GLU A 114 -7.08 -17.42 0.89
N GLU A 115 -6.33 -18.52 0.86
CA GLU A 115 -5.26 -18.81 1.84
C GLU A 115 -4.17 -17.73 1.79
N ASP A 116 -3.76 -17.31 0.58
CA ASP A 116 -2.77 -16.23 0.42
C ASP A 116 -3.30 -14.91 0.96
N VAL A 117 -4.56 -14.56 0.65
CA VAL A 117 -5.20 -13.34 1.19
C VAL A 117 -5.25 -13.37 2.71
N MET A 118 -5.65 -14.49 3.29
CA MET A 118 -5.70 -14.65 4.75
C MET A 118 -4.31 -14.54 5.39
N ARG A 119 -3.28 -15.11 4.78
CA ARG A 119 -1.90 -15.00 5.26
C ARG A 119 -1.39 -13.56 5.23
N ILE A 120 -1.68 -12.83 4.15
CA ILE A 120 -1.35 -11.40 4.03
C ILE A 120 -2.04 -10.61 5.14
N LEU A 121 -3.33 -10.79 5.33
CA LEU A 121 -4.12 -10.12 6.36
C LEU A 121 -3.63 -10.48 7.77
N HIS A 122 -3.33 -11.75 8.03
CA HIS A 122 -2.79 -12.19 9.31
C HIS A 122 -1.49 -11.44 9.66
N THR A 123 -0.62 -11.20 8.69
CA THR A 123 0.63 -10.47 8.89
C THR A 123 0.38 -9.01 9.28
N LEU A 124 -0.69 -8.39 8.79
CA LEU A 124 -1.08 -7.01 9.08
C LEU A 124 -1.81 -6.87 10.42
N ILE A 125 -2.66 -7.82 10.75
CA ILE A 125 -3.53 -7.77 11.93
C ILE A 125 -2.78 -8.16 13.21
N ASN A 126 -1.94 -9.19 13.15
CA ASN A 126 -1.15 -9.67 14.29
C ASN A 126 0.20 -8.96 14.33
N LYS A 127 0.24 -7.88 15.09
CA LYS A 127 1.44 -7.03 15.26
C LYS A 127 2.56 -7.73 16.02
#